data_172c2d139b6211985df08d232f56fa11
#
_entry.id   172c2d139b6211985df08d232f56fa11
#
_cell.length_a   1.000
_cell.length_b   1.000
_cell.length_c   1.000
_cell.angle_alpha   90.00
_cell.angle_beta   90.00
_cell.angle_gamma   90.00
#
_symmetry.space_group_name_H-M   'P 1'
#
loop_
_entity.id
_entity.type
_entity.pdbx_description
1 polymer ?
#
loop_
_entity_poly.entity_id
_entity_poly.type
_entity_poly.pdbx_seq_one_letter_code
_entity_poly.pdbx_strand_id
1 'polypeptide(L)'
;MDIKLFLVKSVSLLYLESQVEGYKSGNVSLIRDLLTNLQLPDDISEIGEGRNVLANLRTTVLWMLNNGDSQRYEPDSLLQRLRMNTQHDDVTYKALEKSIRKYPDESVVRKHINDISQELRRYKNREKLHEIIKKASYTLSFKEAEVEDWDSFILNTAQDLLSVDMETEDRVDPAFITSVNFQDKSSVTAAFEDMNKSLGTEGIIRWPLKALNRLMGVQAGGRRGEFGLINALPGNNKSGTMLDLFIGTCIFNDPFLFDPEKKPLALFYSTEDDIPVIIQKIYVILRQREVGHAVSVKGMDPQAAAEYVIEKLQARGWNVELHRIRGSSFSYAKYIKHLEQYKAKGYEVAVSFVDYLAMYSKDGCAQGSTGDDLQDLFKRVREYTSAEKILQVTAHQLSTQAKEEKRMNPTKFIRDMPGGGYYQGCKKLDTEVDWEFYVNKQVVNNGTYLEYIWGKHRGVVEPTPEAHKYFVMRYLDNHMYGIPYDLDLDEDLSYKVVGGRPNSEGGGATWDDIENIAA
;
A
#
# COMPACT_ATOMS: atom_id res chain seq x y z
N MET A 1 -1.81 -33.40 -13.98
CA MET A 1 -1.31 -34.79 -13.72
C MET A 1 -2.53 -35.67 -13.69
N ASP A 2 -2.48 -36.87 -14.27
CA ASP A 2 -3.56 -37.81 -14.20
C ASP A 2 -3.74 -38.29 -12.74
N ILE A 3 -5.00 -38.54 -12.31
CA ILE A 3 -5.33 -38.99 -10.95
C ILE A 3 -4.55 -40.27 -10.57
N LYS A 4 -4.39 -41.17 -11.51
CA LYS A 4 -3.63 -42.40 -11.33
C LYS A 4 -2.15 -42.11 -11.03
N LEU A 5 -1.53 -41.23 -11.82
CA LEU A 5 -0.15 -40.82 -11.63
C LEU A 5 0.06 -40.10 -10.29
N PHE A 6 -0.92 -39.26 -9.87
CA PHE A 6 -0.91 -38.64 -8.56
C PHE A 6 -0.89 -39.66 -7.42
N LEU A 7 -1.78 -40.68 -7.48
CA LEU A 7 -1.83 -41.72 -6.45
C LEU A 7 -0.55 -42.56 -6.40
N VAL A 8 -0.01 -42.94 -7.57
CA VAL A 8 1.27 -43.67 -7.66
C VAL A 8 2.43 -42.86 -7.06
N LYS A 9 2.52 -41.58 -7.38
CA LYS A 9 3.56 -40.69 -6.82
C LYS A 9 3.40 -40.47 -5.33
N SER A 10 2.14 -40.39 -4.84
CA SER A 10 1.86 -40.28 -3.40
C SER A 10 2.33 -41.50 -2.63
N VAL A 11 2.05 -42.73 -3.14
CA VAL A 11 2.55 -43.97 -2.54
C VAL A 11 4.07 -44.00 -2.52
N SER A 12 4.71 -43.66 -3.67
CA SER A 12 6.16 -43.65 -3.80
C SER A 12 6.79 -42.66 -2.82
N LEU A 13 6.26 -41.42 -2.72
CA LEU A 13 6.76 -40.39 -1.84
C LEU A 13 6.68 -40.81 -0.37
N LEU A 14 5.49 -41.25 0.10
CA LEU A 14 5.31 -41.68 1.48
C LEU A 14 6.21 -42.88 1.84
N TYR A 15 6.42 -43.82 0.89
CA TYR A 15 7.37 -44.90 1.10
C TYR A 15 8.80 -44.39 1.25
N LEU A 16 9.28 -43.59 0.30
CA LEU A 16 10.66 -43.06 0.32
C LEU A 16 10.92 -42.24 1.59
N GLU A 17 9.99 -41.41 2.03
CA GLU A 17 10.08 -40.67 3.27
C GLU A 17 10.22 -41.59 4.50
N SER A 18 9.47 -42.70 4.52
CA SER A 18 9.57 -43.67 5.60
C SER A 18 10.94 -44.38 5.70
N GLN A 19 11.74 -44.34 4.63
CA GLN A 19 13.08 -44.97 4.61
C GLN A 19 14.19 -44.06 5.12
N VAL A 20 13.95 -42.75 5.26
CA VAL A 20 14.96 -41.77 5.69
C VAL A 20 14.80 -41.49 7.19
N GLU A 21 15.84 -41.77 7.97
CA GLU A 21 15.85 -41.56 9.39
C GLU A 21 15.78 -40.07 9.76
N GLY A 22 14.85 -39.68 10.66
CA GLY A 22 14.67 -38.30 11.10
C GLY A 22 13.98 -37.37 10.11
N TYR A 23 13.52 -37.87 8.98
CA TYR A 23 12.83 -37.05 7.99
C TYR A 23 11.37 -36.74 8.44
N LYS A 24 11.15 -35.47 8.83
CA LYS A 24 9.79 -34.97 9.08
C LYS A 24 9.34 -34.20 7.84
N SER A 25 8.49 -34.81 7.03
CA SER A 25 8.06 -34.19 5.81
C SER A 25 6.78 -33.35 5.97
N GLY A 26 6.76 -32.19 5.29
CA GLY A 26 5.52 -31.43 5.06
C GLY A 26 4.61 -32.07 4.00
N ASN A 27 5.02 -33.19 3.40
CA ASN A 27 4.30 -33.79 2.27
C ASN A 27 3.06 -34.57 2.68
N VAL A 28 2.96 -35.01 3.93
CA VAL A 28 1.74 -35.64 4.49
C VAL A 28 0.56 -34.68 4.41
N SER A 29 0.74 -33.41 4.79
CA SER A 29 -0.32 -32.39 4.67
C SER A 29 -0.66 -32.10 3.21
N LEU A 30 0.35 -31.96 2.36
CA LEU A 30 0.17 -31.73 0.91
C LEU A 30 -0.65 -32.86 0.25
N ILE A 31 -0.30 -34.13 0.52
CA ILE A 31 -1.02 -35.28 -0.04
C ILE A 31 -2.45 -35.34 0.52
N ARG A 32 -2.64 -35.04 1.80
CA ARG A 32 -3.98 -35.03 2.43
C ARG A 32 -4.88 -33.96 1.82
N ASP A 33 -4.37 -32.75 1.64
CA ASP A 33 -5.11 -31.66 0.97
C ASP A 33 -5.54 -32.05 -0.44
N LEU A 34 -4.60 -32.60 -1.22
CA LEU A 34 -4.89 -33.05 -2.59
C LEU A 34 -5.91 -34.18 -2.64
N LEU A 35 -5.85 -35.14 -1.70
CA LEU A 35 -6.82 -36.23 -1.61
C LEU A 35 -8.22 -35.78 -1.22
N THR A 36 -8.32 -34.73 -0.38
CA THR A 36 -9.61 -34.18 0.06
C THR A 36 -10.38 -33.58 -1.12
N ASN A 37 -9.67 -32.95 -2.04
CA ASN A 37 -10.24 -32.30 -3.22
C ASN A 37 -10.35 -33.26 -4.44
N LEU A 38 -9.86 -34.49 -4.31
CA LEU A 38 -9.85 -35.46 -5.40
C LEU A 38 -11.24 -36.06 -5.63
N GLN A 39 -11.91 -35.64 -6.69
CA GLN A 39 -13.11 -36.28 -7.17
C GLN A 39 -12.73 -37.45 -8.09
N LEU A 40 -13.11 -38.68 -7.72
CA LEU A 40 -13.02 -39.81 -8.63
C LEU A 40 -14.11 -39.67 -9.69
N PRO A 41 -13.81 -39.93 -10.98
CA PRO A 41 -14.82 -39.82 -12.04
C PRO A 41 -16.08 -40.66 -11.75
N ASP A 42 -17.26 -40.02 -11.87
CA ASP A 42 -18.55 -40.68 -11.63
C ASP A 42 -18.99 -41.59 -12.80
N ASP A 43 -18.47 -41.32 -14.00
CA ASP A 43 -18.83 -42.01 -15.22
C ASP A 43 -18.00 -43.27 -15.41
N ILE A 44 -18.51 -44.39 -14.87
CA ILE A 44 -17.79 -45.66 -14.90
C ILE A 44 -18.76 -46.82 -15.26
N SER A 45 -19.58 -46.60 -16.25
CA SER A 45 -20.28 -47.71 -16.90
C SER A 45 -19.40 -48.52 -17.86
N GLU A 46 -18.23 -47.96 -18.30
CA GLU A 46 -17.36 -48.62 -19.27
C GLU A 46 -16.01 -49.14 -18.73
N ILE A 47 -15.63 -48.86 -17.46
CA ILE A 47 -14.31 -49.22 -16.91
C ILE A 47 -14.42 -49.85 -15.51
N GLY A 48 -15.12 -50.99 -15.39
CA GLY A 48 -15.29 -51.70 -14.09
C GLY A 48 -13.97 -52.06 -13.39
N GLU A 49 -12.90 -52.39 -14.13
CA GLU A 49 -11.61 -52.80 -13.58
C GLU A 49 -10.73 -51.58 -13.22
N GLY A 50 -10.75 -50.51 -14.00
CA GLY A 50 -9.93 -49.28 -13.76
C GLY A 50 -10.34 -48.51 -12.49
N ARG A 51 -11.62 -48.52 -12.13
CA ARG A 51 -12.11 -47.88 -10.90
C ARG A 51 -11.59 -48.57 -9.65
N ASN A 52 -11.58 -49.87 -9.65
CA ASN A 52 -11.08 -50.64 -8.51
C ASN A 52 -9.60 -50.30 -8.23
N VAL A 53 -8.78 -50.12 -9.26
CA VAL A 53 -7.37 -49.75 -9.10
C VAL A 53 -7.23 -48.37 -8.48
N LEU A 54 -7.95 -47.32 -8.95
CA LEU A 54 -7.90 -45.98 -8.39
C LEU A 54 -8.39 -45.94 -6.94
N ALA A 55 -9.54 -46.59 -6.66
CA ALA A 55 -10.09 -46.68 -5.31
C ALA A 55 -9.13 -47.40 -4.35
N ASN A 56 -8.52 -48.48 -4.81
CA ASN A 56 -7.57 -49.26 -4.02
C ASN A 56 -6.25 -48.50 -3.77
N LEU A 57 -5.74 -47.80 -4.76
CA LEU A 57 -4.57 -46.91 -4.58
C LEU A 57 -4.88 -45.79 -3.60
N ARG A 58 -6.05 -45.12 -3.73
CA ARG A 58 -6.51 -44.10 -2.77
C ARG A 58 -6.57 -44.66 -1.35
N THR A 59 -7.16 -45.84 -1.18
CA THR A 59 -7.22 -46.53 0.12
C THR A 59 -5.82 -46.82 0.66
N THR A 60 -4.88 -47.20 -0.20
CA THR A 60 -3.49 -47.45 0.20
C THR A 60 -2.80 -46.14 0.66
N VAL A 61 -2.98 -45.03 -0.07
CA VAL A 61 -2.45 -43.74 0.34
C VAL A 61 -3.04 -43.30 1.67
N LEU A 62 -4.36 -43.39 1.87
CA LEU A 62 -5.01 -43.09 3.15
C LEU A 62 -4.49 -43.94 4.29
N TRP A 63 -4.29 -45.25 4.05
CA TRP A 63 -3.70 -46.14 5.04
C TRP A 63 -2.28 -45.70 5.39
N MET A 64 -1.44 -45.34 4.43
CA MET A 64 -0.10 -44.83 4.67
C MET A 64 -0.11 -43.48 5.44
N LEU A 65 -1.01 -42.55 5.12
CA LEU A 65 -1.16 -41.28 5.81
C LEU A 65 -1.60 -41.44 7.28
N ASN A 66 -2.37 -42.46 7.59
CA ASN A 66 -2.85 -42.72 8.95
C ASN A 66 -1.85 -43.47 9.81
N ASN A 67 -0.87 -44.16 9.21
CA ASN A 67 0.16 -44.91 9.93
C ASN A 67 1.56 -44.25 9.82
N GLY A 68 1.66 -43.09 9.17
CA GLY A 68 2.92 -42.55 8.64
C GLY A 68 3.90 -41.91 9.62
N ASP A 69 3.51 -41.60 10.86
CA ASP A 69 4.42 -40.87 11.77
C ASP A 69 5.32 -41.82 12.61
N SER A 70 5.18 -43.13 12.49
CA SER A 70 5.90 -44.06 13.36
C SER A 70 6.35 -45.39 12.74
N GLN A 71 6.09 -45.62 11.46
CA GLN A 71 6.39 -46.92 10.86
C GLN A 71 7.21 -46.84 9.56
N ARG A 72 8.40 -47.44 9.59
CA ARG A 72 9.16 -47.74 8.36
C ARG A 72 8.45 -48.87 7.62
N TYR A 73 8.04 -48.62 6.38
CA TYR A 73 7.37 -49.63 5.56
C TYR A 73 8.38 -50.64 5.05
N GLU A 74 8.10 -51.90 5.32
CA GLU A 74 8.90 -53.00 4.81
C GLU A 74 8.55 -53.22 3.33
N PRO A 75 9.59 -53.20 2.40
CA PRO A 75 9.36 -53.21 0.95
C PRO A 75 8.48 -54.36 0.45
N ASP A 76 8.78 -55.58 0.87
CA ASP A 76 8.08 -56.75 0.35
C ASP A 76 6.61 -56.83 0.84
N SER A 77 6.35 -56.41 2.07
CA SER A 77 4.98 -56.33 2.62
C SER A 77 4.16 -55.25 1.88
N LEU A 78 4.77 -54.08 1.59
CA LEU A 78 4.11 -53.03 0.83
C LEU A 78 3.84 -53.46 -0.62
N LEU A 79 4.81 -54.10 -1.28
CA LEU A 79 4.68 -54.61 -2.63
C LEU A 79 3.61 -55.71 -2.74
N GLN A 80 3.51 -56.61 -1.76
CA GLN A 80 2.46 -57.61 -1.71
C GLN A 80 1.07 -56.95 -1.62
N ARG A 81 0.91 -55.93 -0.76
CA ARG A 81 -0.35 -55.18 -0.66
C ARG A 81 -0.67 -54.45 -1.96
N LEU A 82 0.31 -53.78 -2.59
CA LEU A 82 0.13 -53.11 -3.86
C LEU A 82 -0.20 -54.08 -4.99
N ARG A 83 0.38 -55.30 -5.01
CA ARG A 83 0.05 -56.34 -6.00
C ARG A 83 -1.41 -56.76 -5.89
N MET A 84 -1.93 -56.91 -4.68
CA MET A 84 -3.34 -57.20 -4.45
C MET A 84 -4.26 -56.07 -4.91
N ASN A 85 -3.83 -54.83 -4.73
CA ASN A 85 -4.61 -53.64 -5.06
C ASN A 85 -4.57 -53.26 -6.55
N THR A 86 -3.57 -53.77 -7.31
CA THR A 86 -3.38 -53.48 -8.74
C THR A 86 -3.52 -54.75 -9.62
N GLN A 87 -4.34 -55.72 -9.21
CA GLN A 87 -4.43 -57.06 -9.81
C GLN A 87 -4.57 -57.13 -11.33
N HIS A 88 -5.14 -56.09 -11.95
CA HIS A 88 -5.37 -56.03 -13.40
C HIS A 88 -4.55 -54.91 -14.09
N ASP A 89 -3.57 -54.28 -13.38
CA ASP A 89 -2.78 -53.19 -13.91
C ASP A 89 -1.26 -53.41 -13.65
N ASP A 90 -0.71 -54.27 -14.46
CA ASP A 90 0.72 -54.62 -14.41
C ASP A 90 1.63 -53.41 -14.66
N VAL A 91 1.19 -52.40 -15.43
CA VAL A 91 1.96 -51.19 -15.71
C VAL A 91 2.12 -50.37 -14.45
N THR A 92 1.02 -50.12 -13.73
CA THR A 92 1.04 -49.40 -12.46
C THR A 92 1.83 -50.15 -11.39
N TYR A 93 1.65 -51.47 -11.29
CA TYR A 93 2.43 -52.26 -10.35
C TYR A 93 3.93 -52.18 -10.60
N LYS A 94 4.39 -52.36 -11.85
CA LYS A 94 5.82 -52.25 -12.23
C LYS A 94 6.38 -50.87 -11.94
N ALA A 95 5.61 -49.79 -12.14
CA ALA A 95 6.04 -48.44 -11.82
C ALA A 95 6.27 -48.26 -10.30
N LEU A 96 5.34 -48.78 -9.48
CA LEU A 96 5.48 -48.76 -8.01
C LEU A 96 6.61 -49.66 -7.52
N GLU A 97 6.73 -50.88 -8.05
CA GLU A 97 7.84 -51.79 -7.74
C GLU A 97 9.20 -51.17 -8.03
N LYS A 98 9.34 -50.49 -9.16
CA LYS A 98 10.59 -49.80 -9.55
C LYS A 98 10.92 -48.67 -8.58
N SER A 99 9.93 -47.91 -8.11
CA SER A 99 10.14 -46.81 -7.16
C SER A 99 10.45 -47.31 -5.75
N ILE A 100 9.98 -48.49 -5.36
CA ILE A 100 10.19 -49.07 -4.03
C ILE A 100 11.51 -49.83 -3.93
N ARG A 101 11.98 -50.52 -4.97
CA ARG A 101 13.18 -51.40 -4.94
C ARG A 101 14.49 -50.73 -5.40
N LYS A 102 14.48 -49.51 -5.97
CA LYS A 102 15.58 -49.02 -6.81
C LYS A 102 16.66 -48.19 -6.08
N TYR A 103 16.51 -47.84 -4.82
CA TYR A 103 17.38 -46.80 -4.23
C TYR A 103 18.25 -47.33 -3.09
N PRO A 104 19.53 -47.67 -3.35
CA PRO A 104 20.48 -48.14 -2.33
C PRO A 104 21.16 -46.99 -1.56
N ASP A 105 21.10 -45.73 -2.04
CA ASP A 105 21.81 -44.60 -1.49
C ASP A 105 20.85 -43.54 -0.97
N GLU A 106 20.99 -43.11 0.28
CA GLU A 106 20.14 -42.12 0.96
C GLU A 106 20.15 -40.76 0.24
N SER A 107 21.26 -40.35 -0.33
CA SER A 107 21.37 -39.08 -1.07
C SER A 107 20.45 -39.08 -2.30
N VAL A 108 20.38 -40.22 -3.01
CA VAL A 108 19.52 -40.43 -4.15
C VAL A 108 18.05 -40.46 -3.72
N VAL A 109 17.75 -41.09 -2.58
CA VAL A 109 16.39 -41.13 -1.99
C VAL A 109 15.92 -39.71 -1.69
N ARG A 110 16.75 -38.89 -1.00
CA ARG A 110 16.43 -37.50 -0.68
C ARG A 110 16.15 -36.65 -1.94
N LYS A 111 16.96 -36.82 -2.99
CA LYS A 111 16.72 -36.16 -4.27
C LYS A 111 15.38 -36.55 -4.88
N HIS A 112 15.04 -37.84 -4.89
CA HIS A 112 13.75 -38.28 -5.43
C HIS A 112 12.56 -37.82 -4.60
N ILE A 113 12.69 -37.75 -3.27
CA ILE A 113 11.68 -37.15 -2.41
C ILE A 113 11.40 -35.71 -2.83
N ASN A 114 12.46 -34.90 -3.02
CA ASN A 114 12.33 -33.52 -3.45
C ASN A 114 11.69 -33.41 -4.85
N ASP A 115 12.15 -34.21 -5.82
CA ASP A 115 11.61 -34.19 -7.17
C ASP A 115 10.10 -34.51 -7.20
N ILE A 116 9.68 -35.58 -6.48
CA ILE A 116 8.27 -35.98 -6.42
C ILE A 116 7.44 -34.93 -5.66
N SER A 117 7.98 -34.41 -4.56
CA SER A 117 7.33 -33.36 -3.77
C SER A 117 7.07 -32.11 -4.61
N GLN A 118 8.06 -31.64 -5.37
CA GLN A 118 7.89 -30.51 -6.27
C GLN A 118 6.83 -30.76 -7.35
N GLU A 119 6.81 -31.96 -7.94
CA GLU A 119 5.78 -32.30 -8.92
C GLU A 119 4.37 -32.29 -8.31
N LEU A 120 4.20 -32.78 -7.07
CA LEU A 120 2.91 -32.74 -6.37
C LEU A 120 2.50 -31.32 -6.02
N ARG A 121 3.44 -30.45 -5.61
CA ARG A 121 3.19 -29.03 -5.38
C ARG A 121 2.75 -28.32 -6.66
N ARG A 122 3.46 -28.56 -7.79
CA ARG A 122 3.05 -28.02 -9.10
C ARG A 122 1.66 -28.50 -9.51
N TYR A 123 1.30 -29.74 -9.18
CA TYR A 123 -0.05 -30.24 -9.43
C TYR A 123 -1.09 -29.50 -8.57
N LYS A 124 -0.86 -29.34 -7.26
CA LYS A 124 -1.73 -28.59 -6.35
C LYS A 124 -1.94 -27.15 -6.86
N ASN A 125 -0.88 -26.50 -7.25
CA ASN A 125 -0.94 -25.13 -7.76
C ASN A 125 -1.74 -25.03 -9.06
N ARG A 126 -1.59 -26.01 -9.95
CA ARG A 126 -2.38 -26.06 -11.19
C ARG A 126 -3.88 -26.29 -10.92
N GLU A 127 -4.23 -27.13 -9.98
CA GLU A 127 -5.64 -27.34 -9.57
C GLU A 127 -6.21 -26.06 -8.97
N LYS A 128 -5.48 -25.39 -8.06
CA LYS A 128 -5.88 -24.11 -7.49
C LYS A 128 -6.09 -23.03 -8.57
N LEU A 129 -5.17 -22.94 -9.54
CA LEU A 129 -5.30 -22.05 -10.69
C LEU A 129 -6.58 -22.35 -11.50
N HIS A 130 -6.86 -23.63 -11.73
CA HIS A 130 -8.07 -24.07 -12.44
C HIS A 130 -9.35 -23.67 -11.72
N GLU A 131 -9.39 -23.81 -10.39
CA GLU A 131 -10.52 -23.39 -9.56
C GLU A 131 -10.76 -21.89 -9.64
N ILE A 132 -9.70 -21.07 -9.55
CA ILE A 132 -9.81 -19.60 -9.64
C ILE A 132 -10.37 -19.21 -11.01
N ILE A 133 -9.79 -19.75 -12.09
CA ILE A 133 -10.26 -19.48 -13.46
C ILE A 133 -11.70 -19.94 -13.66
N LYS A 134 -12.05 -21.12 -13.18
CA LYS A 134 -13.41 -21.67 -13.26
C LYS A 134 -14.41 -20.78 -12.52
N LYS A 135 -14.08 -20.34 -11.31
CA LYS A 135 -14.89 -19.43 -10.50
C LYS A 135 -15.08 -18.09 -11.21
N ALA A 136 -13.99 -17.50 -11.71
CA ALA A 136 -14.05 -16.24 -12.45
C ALA A 136 -14.89 -16.37 -13.73
N SER A 137 -14.68 -17.43 -14.52
CA SER A 137 -15.45 -17.72 -15.72
C SER A 137 -16.93 -17.95 -15.43
N TYR A 138 -17.25 -18.66 -14.35
CA TYR A 138 -18.63 -18.87 -13.92
C TYR A 138 -19.32 -17.55 -13.54
N THR A 139 -18.63 -16.68 -12.78
CA THR A 139 -19.13 -15.35 -12.44
C THR A 139 -19.40 -14.52 -13.68
N LEU A 140 -18.45 -14.51 -14.64
CA LEU A 140 -18.60 -13.80 -15.92
C LEU A 140 -19.76 -14.32 -16.75
N SER A 141 -20.01 -15.63 -16.75
CA SER A 141 -21.01 -16.23 -17.64
C SER A 141 -22.42 -16.26 -17.05
N PHE A 142 -22.56 -16.36 -15.72
CA PHE A 142 -23.84 -16.64 -15.07
C PHE A 142 -24.21 -15.66 -13.94
N LYS A 143 -23.27 -14.86 -13.46
CA LYS A 143 -23.43 -13.94 -12.33
C LYS A 143 -22.97 -12.51 -12.63
N GLU A 144 -22.93 -12.15 -13.88
CA GLU A 144 -22.48 -10.83 -14.32
C GLU A 144 -23.24 -9.68 -13.64
N ALA A 145 -24.56 -9.85 -13.46
CA ALA A 145 -25.42 -8.86 -12.80
C ALA A 145 -25.17 -8.71 -11.28
N GLU A 146 -24.51 -9.69 -10.64
CA GLU A 146 -24.14 -9.64 -9.22
C GLU A 146 -22.81 -8.89 -8.98
N VAL A 147 -22.05 -8.58 -10.03
CA VAL A 147 -20.76 -7.86 -9.94
C VAL A 147 -21.00 -6.36 -9.93
N GLU A 148 -20.98 -5.75 -8.76
CA GLU A 148 -21.20 -4.32 -8.58
C GLU A 148 -20.01 -3.48 -9.06
N ASP A 149 -18.77 -3.96 -8.86
CA ASP A 149 -17.53 -3.29 -9.29
C ASP A 149 -16.60 -4.26 -10.05
N TRP A 150 -16.51 -4.09 -11.35
CA TRP A 150 -15.66 -4.88 -12.24
C TRP A 150 -14.16 -4.68 -12.00
N ASP A 151 -13.75 -3.48 -11.64
CA ASP A 151 -12.33 -3.22 -11.37
C ASP A 151 -11.88 -3.97 -10.11
N SER A 152 -12.70 -3.98 -9.06
CA SER A 152 -12.44 -4.80 -7.86
C SER A 152 -12.47 -6.30 -8.14
N PHE A 153 -13.41 -6.77 -8.95
CA PHE A 153 -13.46 -8.18 -9.35
C PHE A 153 -12.21 -8.62 -10.10
N ILE A 154 -11.75 -7.80 -11.08
CA ILE A 154 -10.53 -8.06 -11.84
C ILE A 154 -9.30 -8.05 -10.92
N LEU A 155 -9.18 -7.06 -10.05
CA LEU A 155 -8.06 -6.92 -9.13
C LEU A 155 -7.98 -8.12 -8.17
N ASN A 156 -9.10 -8.51 -7.55
CA ASN A 156 -9.16 -9.65 -6.65
C ASN A 156 -8.83 -10.95 -7.39
N THR A 157 -9.38 -11.15 -8.59
CA THR A 157 -9.07 -12.34 -9.40
C THR A 157 -7.58 -12.38 -9.79
N ALA A 158 -6.99 -11.23 -10.15
CA ALA A 158 -5.57 -11.15 -10.45
C ALA A 158 -4.70 -11.44 -9.21
N GLN A 159 -5.08 -10.95 -8.04
CA GLN A 159 -4.41 -11.25 -6.78
C GLN A 159 -4.49 -12.74 -6.44
N ASP A 160 -5.67 -13.35 -6.60
CA ASP A 160 -5.86 -14.78 -6.40
C ASP A 160 -4.97 -15.60 -7.34
N LEU A 161 -4.89 -15.21 -8.63
CA LEU A 161 -4.02 -15.86 -9.62
C LEU A 161 -2.54 -15.70 -9.28
N LEU A 162 -2.11 -14.51 -8.86
CA LEU A 162 -0.74 -14.24 -8.44
C LEU A 162 -0.36 -14.99 -7.15
N SER A 163 -1.34 -15.32 -6.31
CA SER A 163 -1.12 -16.12 -5.09
C SER A 163 -0.78 -17.58 -5.38
N VAL A 164 -1.03 -18.05 -6.61
CA VAL A 164 -0.71 -19.43 -7.03
C VAL A 164 0.72 -19.50 -7.52
N ASP A 165 1.61 -20.01 -6.69
CA ASP A 165 3.01 -20.21 -7.07
C ASP A 165 3.15 -21.36 -8.05
N MET A 166 3.56 -21.06 -9.28
CA MET A 166 3.73 -22.05 -10.36
C MET A 166 5.16 -22.59 -10.48
N GLU A 167 6.18 -21.95 -9.94
CA GLU A 167 7.55 -22.28 -10.35
C GLU A 167 8.62 -22.31 -9.23
N THR A 168 8.47 -21.66 -8.09
CA THR A 168 9.54 -21.59 -7.08
C THR A 168 9.06 -21.65 -5.64
N GLU A 169 9.88 -22.27 -4.78
CA GLU A 169 9.68 -22.30 -3.31
C GLU A 169 9.87 -20.92 -2.65
N ASP A 170 10.33 -19.92 -3.40
CA ASP A 170 10.77 -18.61 -2.87
C ASP A 170 9.78 -17.45 -3.13
N ARG A 171 8.62 -17.69 -3.76
CA ARG A 171 7.62 -16.63 -3.86
C ARG A 171 6.87 -16.49 -2.55
N VAL A 172 7.17 -15.40 -1.88
CA VAL A 172 6.43 -14.93 -0.70
C VAL A 172 4.98 -14.62 -1.13
N ASP A 173 4.00 -15.06 -0.32
CA ASP A 173 2.59 -14.69 -0.50
C ASP A 173 2.50 -13.17 -0.74
N PRO A 174 1.74 -12.69 -1.74
CA PRO A 174 1.56 -11.25 -1.99
C PRO A 174 1.12 -10.43 -0.77
N ALA A 175 0.56 -11.09 0.24
CA ALA A 175 0.28 -10.47 1.54
C ALA A 175 1.55 -10.09 2.33
N PHE A 176 2.70 -10.71 2.02
CA PHE A 176 3.98 -10.35 2.62
C PHE A 176 4.67 -9.28 1.75
N ILE A 177 4.72 -8.07 2.22
CA ILE A 177 5.41 -6.96 1.55
C ILE A 177 6.93 -7.15 1.62
N THR A 178 7.42 -7.64 2.76
CA THR A 178 8.85 -7.90 3.00
C THR A 178 9.02 -9.04 3.99
N SER A 179 10.03 -9.89 3.78
CA SER A 179 10.44 -10.92 4.74
C SER A 179 11.96 -10.94 4.84
N VAL A 180 12.49 -11.22 6.04
CA VAL A 180 13.92 -11.33 6.32
C VAL A 180 14.19 -12.68 6.97
N ASN A 181 15.11 -13.45 6.38
CA ASN A 181 15.58 -14.70 6.96
C ASN A 181 16.88 -14.46 7.73
N PHE A 182 16.85 -14.57 9.06
CA PHE A 182 18.02 -14.35 9.92
C PHE A 182 19.09 -15.45 9.83
N GLN A 183 18.80 -16.59 9.20
CA GLN A 183 19.80 -17.60 8.86
C GLN A 183 20.59 -17.23 7.59
N ASP A 184 20.09 -16.30 6.80
CA ASP A 184 20.73 -15.78 5.61
C ASP A 184 21.28 -14.38 5.83
N LYS A 185 22.61 -14.26 5.92
CA LYS A 185 23.30 -12.99 6.12
C LYS A 185 23.01 -11.99 5.00
N SER A 186 22.83 -12.47 3.75
CA SER A 186 22.55 -11.59 2.61
C SER A 186 21.18 -10.93 2.73
N SER A 187 20.17 -11.68 3.17
CA SER A 187 18.81 -11.17 3.43
C SER A 187 18.80 -10.08 4.51
N VAL A 188 19.55 -10.29 5.60
CA VAL A 188 19.68 -9.29 6.67
C VAL A 188 20.43 -8.04 6.19
N THR A 189 21.53 -8.23 5.44
CA THR A 189 22.31 -7.12 4.89
C THR A 189 21.46 -6.26 3.95
N ALA A 190 20.72 -6.89 3.03
CA ALA A 190 19.81 -6.19 2.12
C ALA A 190 18.75 -5.36 2.88
N ALA A 191 18.20 -5.89 3.99
CA ALA A 191 17.25 -5.15 4.81
C ALA A 191 17.88 -3.89 5.45
N PHE A 192 19.14 -3.97 5.90
CA PHE A 192 19.86 -2.78 6.40
C PHE A 192 20.20 -1.78 5.29
N GLU A 193 20.54 -2.25 4.09
CA GLU A 193 20.78 -1.36 2.94
C GLU A 193 19.50 -0.64 2.52
N ASP A 194 18.36 -1.33 2.49
CA ASP A 194 17.05 -0.71 2.21
C ASP A 194 16.64 0.28 3.30
N MET A 195 16.91 -0.07 4.57
CA MET A 195 16.72 0.85 5.69
C MET A 195 17.57 2.13 5.52
N ASN A 196 18.85 1.99 5.19
CA ASN A 196 19.74 3.14 5.00
C ASN A 196 19.28 4.03 3.84
N LYS A 197 18.80 3.45 2.73
CA LYS A 197 18.18 4.20 1.63
C LYS A 197 16.90 4.92 2.08
N SER A 198 16.05 4.22 2.83
CA SER A 198 14.75 4.75 3.27
C SER A 198 14.88 5.80 4.37
N LEU A 199 15.82 5.63 5.30
CA LEU A 199 16.06 6.55 6.43
C LEU A 199 17.12 7.61 6.12
N GLY A 200 17.83 7.50 5.00
CA GLY A 200 18.78 8.49 4.55
C GLY A 200 18.14 9.86 4.31
N THR A 201 18.96 10.88 4.31
CA THR A 201 18.51 12.28 4.03
C THR A 201 18.13 12.48 2.58
N GLU A 202 18.59 11.62 1.67
CA GLU A 202 18.36 11.72 0.23
C GLU A 202 16.90 11.47 -0.19
N GLY A 203 16.16 10.62 0.55
CA GLY A 203 14.75 10.32 0.28
C GLY A 203 13.76 11.26 0.97
N ILE A 204 14.24 12.31 1.64
CA ILE A 204 13.38 13.29 2.31
C ILE A 204 12.90 14.35 1.31
N ILE A 205 11.60 14.53 1.23
CA ILE A 205 10.97 15.59 0.45
C ILE A 205 10.74 16.79 1.37
N ARG A 206 11.54 17.81 1.18
CA ARG A 206 11.45 19.06 1.92
C ARG A 206 10.25 19.87 1.46
N TRP A 207 9.49 20.36 2.44
CA TRP A 207 8.38 21.25 2.16
C TRP A 207 8.84 22.67 1.80
N PRO A 208 8.04 23.43 1.04
CA PRO A 208 8.39 24.80 0.65
C PRO A 208 8.43 25.78 1.82
N LEU A 209 8.02 25.35 3.00
CA LEU A 209 7.86 26.17 4.19
C LEU A 209 8.87 25.74 5.25
N LYS A 210 9.85 26.59 5.60
CA LYS A 210 10.84 26.29 6.65
C LYS A 210 10.18 25.93 7.98
N ALA A 211 9.16 26.70 8.37
CA ALA A 211 8.43 26.44 9.61
C ALA A 211 7.72 25.08 9.60
N LEU A 212 7.18 24.65 8.45
CA LEU A 212 6.58 23.33 8.31
C LEU A 212 7.63 22.21 8.38
N ASN A 213 8.81 22.42 7.80
CA ASN A 213 9.91 21.47 7.96
C ASN A 213 10.35 21.35 9.43
N ARG A 214 10.41 22.46 10.17
CA ARG A 214 10.66 22.46 11.63
C ARG A 214 9.54 21.73 12.41
N LEU A 215 8.28 21.96 12.03
CA LEU A 215 7.13 21.26 12.60
C LEU A 215 7.23 19.73 12.42
N MET A 216 7.82 19.27 11.32
CA MET A 216 8.09 17.85 11.07
C MET A 216 9.28 17.29 11.88
N GLY A 217 9.86 18.08 12.78
CA GLY A 217 10.96 17.67 13.65
C GLY A 217 12.28 17.43 12.94
N VAL A 218 13.10 16.52 13.46
CA VAL A 218 14.45 16.21 12.93
C VAL A 218 14.40 15.72 11.47
N GLN A 219 13.35 15.02 11.09
CA GLN A 219 13.14 14.57 9.70
C GLN A 219 13.06 15.76 8.73
N ALA A 220 12.43 16.85 9.12
CA ALA A 220 12.29 18.09 8.37
C ALA A 220 11.71 17.90 6.95
N GLY A 221 10.66 17.11 6.81
CA GLY A 221 9.98 16.86 5.53
C GLY A 221 9.20 15.54 5.54
N GLY A 222 8.57 15.18 4.43
CA GLY A 222 7.93 13.87 4.23
C GLY A 222 8.88 12.84 3.64
N ARG A 223 8.69 11.57 3.95
CA ARG A 223 9.48 10.47 3.38
C ARG A 223 8.68 9.66 2.38
N ARG A 224 9.39 9.05 1.45
CA ARG A 224 8.82 8.04 0.55
C ARG A 224 8.22 6.87 1.35
N GLY A 225 6.97 6.49 1.01
CA GLY A 225 6.22 5.46 1.72
C GLY A 225 5.39 5.94 2.92
N GLU A 226 5.50 7.21 3.30
CA GLU A 226 4.63 7.81 4.33
C GLU A 226 3.29 8.26 3.76
N PHE A 227 2.28 8.29 4.63
CA PHE A 227 0.95 8.81 4.35
C PHE A 227 0.66 10.03 5.24
N GLY A 228 0.56 11.19 4.61
CA GLY A 228 0.33 12.47 5.27
C GLY A 228 -1.11 12.99 5.15
N LEU A 229 -1.58 13.67 6.19
CA LEU A 229 -2.91 14.23 6.28
C LEU A 229 -2.89 15.72 6.63
N ILE A 230 -3.61 16.52 5.85
CA ILE A 230 -3.80 17.94 6.08
C ILE A 230 -5.25 18.20 6.47
N ASN A 231 -5.46 18.63 7.70
CA ASN A 231 -6.77 18.84 8.29
C ASN A 231 -7.17 20.32 8.30
N ALA A 232 -8.36 20.64 7.83
CA ALA A 232 -8.88 22.01 7.90
C ALA A 232 -10.42 22.06 7.88
N LEU A 233 -11.01 23.11 8.41
CA LEU A 233 -12.41 23.44 8.15
C LEU A 233 -12.58 23.87 6.68
N PRO A 234 -13.78 23.72 6.09
CA PRO A 234 -14.09 24.29 4.77
C PRO A 234 -13.71 25.77 4.69
N GLY A 235 -13.07 26.18 3.56
CA GLY A 235 -12.65 27.56 3.34
C GLY A 235 -11.39 28.01 4.08
N ASN A 236 -10.67 27.12 4.78
CA ASN A 236 -9.45 27.42 5.50
C ASN A 236 -8.17 27.04 4.73
N ASN A 237 -8.17 27.20 3.43
CA ASN A 237 -7.01 27.03 2.54
C ASN A 237 -6.40 25.62 2.47
N LYS A 238 -7.20 24.56 2.70
CA LYS A 238 -6.77 23.16 2.59
C LYS A 238 -6.14 22.83 1.24
N SER A 239 -6.89 23.06 0.15
CA SER A 239 -6.45 22.79 -1.24
C SER A 239 -5.28 23.68 -1.66
N GLY A 240 -5.24 24.94 -1.20
CA GLY A 240 -4.12 25.84 -1.43
C GLY A 240 -2.83 25.35 -0.78
N THR A 241 -2.90 24.88 0.46
CA THR A 241 -1.76 24.26 1.17
C THR A 241 -1.30 22.98 0.46
N MET A 242 -2.23 22.10 0.06
CA MET A 242 -1.91 20.90 -0.70
C MET A 242 -1.14 21.21 -1.98
N LEU A 243 -1.64 22.18 -2.74
CA LEU A 243 -1.05 22.57 -4.02
C LEU A 243 0.33 23.24 -3.81
N ASP A 244 0.49 24.03 -2.76
CA ASP A 244 1.77 24.66 -2.41
C ASP A 244 2.82 23.60 -2.05
N LEU A 245 2.46 22.58 -1.27
CA LEU A 245 3.35 21.46 -0.96
C LEU A 245 3.71 20.64 -2.21
N PHE A 246 2.77 20.40 -3.10
CA PHE A 246 3.00 19.71 -4.35
C PHE A 246 3.99 20.45 -5.25
N ILE A 247 3.75 21.74 -5.45
CA ILE A 247 4.67 22.61 -6.23
C ILE A 247 6.05 22.63 -5.57
N GLY A 248 6.10 22.83 -4.25
CA GLY A 248 7.34 22.84 -3.49
C GLY A 248 8.13 21.54 -3.60
N THR A 249 7.45 20.40 -3.67
CA THR A 249 8.08 19.09 -3.96
C THR A 249 8.87 19.15 -5.25
N CYS A 250 8.28 19.69 -6.32
CA CYS A 250 8.91 19.72 -7.65
C CYS A 250 10.02 20.76 -7.78
N ILE A 251 9.89 21.92 -7.11
CA ILE A 251 10.83 23.03 -7.31
C ILE A 251 12.00 23.05 -6.32
N PHE A 252 11.89 22.40 -5.17
CA PHE A 252 12.94 22.43 -4.12
C PHE A 252 13.66 21.10 -3.92
N ASN A 253 13.15 20.00 -4.47
CA ASN A 253 13.74 18.68 -4.28
C ASN A 253 14.15 18.05 -5.61
N ASP A 254 15.33 17.47 -5.65
CA ASP A 254 15.70 16.55 -6.72
C ASP A 254 14.98 15.21 -6.48
N PRO A 255 14.47 14.55 -7.52
CA PRO A 255 13.77 13.28 -7.35
C PRO A 255 14.75 12.19 -6.90
N PHE A 256 14.39 11.50 -5.82
CA PHE A 256 15.08 10.29 -5.36
C PHE A 256 14.32 9.06 -5.84
N LEU A 257 14.99 8.16 -6.58
CA LEU A 257 14.42 6.94 -7.11
C LEU A 257 15.05 5.72 -6.44
N PHE A 258 14.21 4.72 -6.11
CA PHE A 258 14.69 3.40 -5.67
C PHE A 258 15.22 2.58 -6.86
N ASP A 259 14.63 2.79 -8.05
CA ASP A 259 15.06 2.20 -9.30
C ASP A 259 15.54 3.31 -10.26
N PRO A 260 16.86 3.50 -10.42
CA PRO A 260 17.43 4.59 -11.22
C PRO A 260 17.13 4.49 -12.73
N GLU A 261 16.66 3.33 -13.21
CA GLU A 261 16.26 3.14 -14.62
C GLU A 261 14.88 3.72 -14.93
N LYS A 262 14.10 4.04 -13.90
CA LYS A 262 12.75 4.62 -14.05
C LYS A 262 12.78 6.14 -14.12
N LYS A 263 11.65 6.69 -14.59
CA LYS A 263 11.43 8.13 -14.64
C LYS A 263 10.65 8.59 -13.40
N PRO A 264 11.11 9.63 -12.68
CA PRO A 264 10.37 10.13 -11.50
C PRO A 264 9.04 10.76 -11.92
N LEU A 265 7.99 10.48 -11.17
CA LEU A 265 6.66 11.03 -11.42
C LEU A 265 6.04 11.59 -10.14
N ALA A 266 5.56 12.83 -10.24
CA ALA A 266 4.73 13.50 -9.25
C ALA A 266 3.29 13.63 -9.75
N LEU A 267 2.33 13.13 -8.98
CA LEU A 267 0.92 13.10 -9.34
C LEU A 267 0.08 14.00 -8.42
N PHE A 268 -0.86 14.72 -9.01
CA PHE A 268 -1.87 15.47 -8.27
C PHE A 268 -3.27 15.10 -8.78
N TYR A 269 -4.13 14.64 -7.89
CA TYR A 269 -5.52 14.30 -8.18
C TYR A 269 -6.44 15.31 -7.52
N SER A 270 -7.36 15.90 -8.30
CA SER A 270 -8.40 16.79 -7.79
C SER A 270 -9.78 16.15 -7.96
N THR A 271 -10.57 16.21 -6.90
CA THR A 271 -12.00 15.86 -6.93
C THR A 271 -12.91 17.11 -6.98
N GLU A 272 -12.36 18.28 -6.67
CA GLU A 272 -13.14 19.54 -6.55
C GLU A 272 -12.85 20.53 -7.67
N ASP A 273 -11.56 20.88 -7.87
CA ASP A 273 -11.15 21.91 -8.81
C ASP A 273 -10.88 21.36 -10.22
N ASP A 274 -11.24 22.10 -11.25
CA ASP A 274 -10.93 21.78 -12.63
C ASP A 274 -9.47 22.10 -12.97
N ILE A 275 -8.88 21.34 -13.91
CA ILE A 275 -7.47 21.47 -14.30
C ILE A 275 -7.06 22.90 -14.69
N PRO A 276 -7.83 23.67 -15.49
CA PRO A 276 -7.46 25.07 -15.80
C PRO A 276 -7.32 25.94 -14.54
N VAL A 277 -8.19 25.75 -13.55
CA VAL A 277 -8.13 26.48 -12.26
C VAL A 277 -6.87 26.10 -11.49
N ILE A 278 -6.53 24.81 -11.45
CA ILE A 278 -5.32 24.31 -10.77
C ILE A 278 -4.07 24.88 -11.43
N ILE A 279 -3.96 24.84 -12.76
CA ILE A 279 -2.82 25.37 -13.50
C ILE A 279 -2.66 26.88 -13.25
N GLN A 280 -3.76 27.61 -13.20
CA GLN A 280 -3.76 29.04 -12.89
C GLN A 280 -3.27 29.31 -11.46
N LYS A 281 -3.71 28.49 -10.48
CA LYS A 281 -3.18 28.55 -9.11
C LYS A 281 -1.69 28.26 -9.07
N ILE A 282 -1.21 27.24 -9.79
CA ILE A 282 0.22 26.90 -9.89
C ILE A 282 1.01 28.11 -10.41
N TYR A 283 0.57 28.72 -11.50
CA TYR A 283 1.21 29.91 -12.06
C TYR A 283 1.31 31.04 -11.04
N VAL A 284 0.19 31.34 -10.34
CA VAL A 284 0.15 32.40 -9.32
C VAL A 284 1.11 32.09 -8.17
N ILE A 285 1.12 30.86 -7.65
CA ILE A 285 2.03 30.44 -6.56
C ILE A 285 3.48 30.64 -6.97
N LEU A 286 3.87 30.13 -8.14
CA LEU A 286 5.24 30.24 -8.65
C LEU A 286 5.65 31.72 -8.82
N ARG A 287 4.80 32.54 -9.42
CA ARG A 287 5.08 33.97 -9.64
C ARG A 287 5.15 34.75 -8.34
N GLN A 288 4.23 34.52 -7.40
CA GLN A 288 4.24 35.19 -6.10
C GLN A 288 5.47 34.84 -5.26
N ARG A 289 6.00 33.62 -5.38
CA ARG A 289 7.28 33.24 -4.76
C ARG A 289 8.45 34.04 -5.31
N GLU A 290 8.46 34.28 -6.62
CA GLU A 290 9.56 35.08 -7.25
C GLU A 290 9.49 36.56 -6.89
N VAL A 291 8.31 37.16 -6.92
CA VAL A 291 8.17 38.61 -6.78
C VAL A 291 7.84 39.07 -5.36
N GLY A 292 7.48 38.16 -4.45
CA GLY A 292 7.21 38.47 -3.05
C GLY A 292 5.91 39.25 -2.79
N HIS A 293 5.03 39.40 -3.78
CA HIS A 293 3.74 40.10 -3.64
C HIS A 293 2.64 39.44 -4.47
N ALA A 294 1.38 39.81 -4.22
CA ALA A 294 0.23 39.32 -4.95
C ALA A 294 0.32 39.56 -6.46
N VAL A 295 0.04 38.56 -7.28
CA VAL A 295 0.11 38.58 -8.73
C VAL A 295 -1.27 38.43 -9.33
N SER A 296 -1.60 39.26 -10.32
CA SER A 296 -2.82 39.16 -11.10
C SER A 296 -2.61 38.30 -12.34
N VAL A 297 -3.60 37.47 -12.65
CA VAL A 297 -3.64 36.68 -13.90
C VAL A 297 -4.31 37.44 -15.06
N LYS A 298 -4.79 38.66 -14.81
CA LYS A 298 -5.47 39.47 -15.81
C LYS A 298 -4.48 39.88 -16.92
N GLY A 299 -4.79 39.54 -18.17
CA GLY A 299 -3.92 39.86 -19.32
C GLY A 299 -2.71 38.93 -19.49
N MET A 300 -2.67 37.81 -18.78
CA MET A 300 -1.64 36.78 -18.92
C MET A 300 -1.68 36.17 -20.33
N ASP A 301 -0.54 36.08 -20.98
CA ASP A 301 -0.40 35.29 -22.21
C ASP A 301 -0.38 33.79 -21.88
N PRO A 302 -1.34 32.98 -22.40
CA PRO A 302 -1.44 31.57 -22.06
C PRO A 302 -0.22 30.74 -22.48
N GLN A 303 0.42 31.09 -23.62
CA GLN A 303 1.58 30.33 -24.09
C GLN A 303 2.81 30.60 -23.21
N ALA A 304 3.12 31.86 -22.94
CA ALA A 304 4.22 32.24 -22.06
C ALA A 304 4.02 31.71 -20.64
N ALA A 305 2.79 31.69 -20.13
CA ALA A 305 2.46 31.12 -18.83
C ALA A 305 2.66 29.60 -18.80
N ALA A 306 2.29 28.89 -19.86
CA ALA A 306 2.50 27.44 -19.95
C ALA A 306 3.99 27.10 -19.99
N GLU A 307 4.76 27.77 -20.84
CA GLU A 307 6.22 27.60 -20.92
C GLU A 307 6.89 27.83 -19.55
N TYR A 308 6.50 28.92 -18.87
CA TYR A 308 7.01 29.24 -17.54
C TYR A 308 6.69 28.14 -16.50
N VAL A 309 5.45 27.67 -16.43
CA VAL A 309 5.04 26.63 -15.48
C VAL A 309 5.78 25.31 -15.74
N ILE A 310 5.88 24.92 -17.02
CA ILE A 310 6.60 23.70 -17.42
C ILE A 310 8.08 23.80 -17.03
N GLU A 311 8.74 24.89 -17.39
CA GLU A 311 10.15 25.14 -17.03
C GLU A 311 10.38 24.99 -15.52
N LYS A 312 9.55 25.65 -14.70
CA LYS A 312 9.70 25.63 -13.24
C LYS A 312 9.48 24.26 -12.63
N LEU A 313 8.42 23.56 -13.02
CA LEU A 313 8.09 22.25 -12.44
C LEU A 313 9.05 21.14 -12.89
N GLN A 314 9.65 21.26 -14.08
CA GLN A 314 10.56 20.26 -14.63
C GLN A 314 12.05 20.58 -14.39
N ALA A 315 12.38 21.74 -13.85
CA ALA A 315 13.76 22.22 -13.69
C ALA A 315 14.67 21.24 -12.94
N ARG A 316 14.11 20.41 -12.07
CA ARG A 316 14.82 19.38 -11.28
C ARG A 316 14.64 17.95 -11.79
N GLY A 317 14.06 17.77 -12.99
CA GLY A 317 13.89 16.46 -13.62
C GLY A 317 12.60 15.72 -13.27
N TRP A 318 11.65 16.36 -12.57
CA TRP A 318 10.35 15.77 -12.32
C TRP A 318 9.49 15.67 -13.58
N ASN A 319 8.81 14.53 -13.76
CA ASN A 319 7.61 14.46 -14.58
C ASN A 319 6.42 14.78 -13.68
N VAL A 320 5.50 15.61 -14.16
CA VAL A 320 4.37 16.12 -13.37
C VAL A 320 3.08 15.90 -14.14
N GLU A 321 2.10 15.26 -13.51
CA GLU A 321 0.77 15.09 -14.08
C GLU A 321 -0.34 15.49 -13.10
N LEU A 322 -1.38 16.14 -13.64
CA LEU A 322 -2.56 16.59 -12.91
C LEU A 322 -3.79 15.88 -13.44
N HIS A 323 -4.61 15.34 -12.55
CA HIS A 323 -5.82 14.60 -12.90
C HIS A 323 -7.04 15.21 -12.22
N ARG A 324 -8.08 15.51 -13.02
CA ARG A 324 -9.43 15.79 -12.53
C ARG A 324 -10.23 14.50 -12.58
N ILE A 325 -10.67 14.04 -11.43
CA ILE A 325 -11.42 12.80 -11.31
C ILE A 325 -12.83 13.04 -10.76
N ARG A 326 -13.76 12.16 -11.13
CA ARG A 326 -15.09 12.11 -10.54
C ARG A 326 -15.03 11.16 -9.34
N GLY A 327 -14.92 11.71 -8.12
CA GLY A 327 -14.74 10.95 -6.90
C GLY A 327 -15.76 9.82 -6.72
N SER A 328 -17.05 10.08 -6.98
CA SER A 328 -18.14 9.09 -6.82
C SER A 328 -18.01 7.83 -7.69
N SER A 329 -17.19 7.86 -8.72
CA SER A 329 -16.96 6.73 -9.63
C SER A 329 -15.49 6.28 -9.66
N PHE A 330 -14.66 6.80 -8.77
CA PHE A 330 -13.24 6.51 -8.69
C PHE A 330 -12.91 5.88 -7.32
N SER A 331 -12.84 4.54 -7.29
CA SER A 331 -12.55 3.76 -6.08
C SER A 331 -11.03 3.64 -5.82
N TYR A 332 -10.66 3.12 -4.63
CA TYR A 332 -9.26 2.79 -4.33
C TYR A 332 -8.66 1.82 -5.36
N ALA A 333 -9.43 0.86 -5.84
CA ALA A 333 -8.97 -0.10 -6.85
C ALA A 333 -8.64 0.57 -8.18
N LYS A 334 -9.44 1.55 -8.63
CA LYS A 334 -9.14 2.36 -9.81
C LYS A 334 -7.91 3.23 -9.61
N TYR A 335 -7.74 3.78 -8.42
CA TYR A 335 -6.56 4.55 -8.07
C TYR A 335 -5.30 3.68 -8.14
N ILE A 336 -5.28 2.53 -7.48
CA ILE A 336 -4.16 1.57 -7.54
C ILE A 336 -3.87 1.15 -8.98
N LYS A 337 -4.89 0.76 -9.74
CA LYS A 337 -4.75 0.41 -11.16
C LYS A 337 -4.10 1.53 -11.97
N HIS A 338 -4.45 2.78 -11.71
CA HIS A 338 -3.86 3.93 -12.40
C HIS A 338 -2.38 4.11 -12.03
N LEU A 339 -1.99 3.92 -10.77
CA LEU A 339 -0.58 3.92 -10.35
C LEU A 339 0.21 2.78 -11.00
N GLU A 340 -0.36 1.57 -11.08
CA GLU A 340 0.26 0.43 -11.77
C GLU A 340 0.45 0.66 -13.28
N GLN A 341 -0.46 1.40 -13.92
CA GLN A 341 -0.30 1.79 -15.33
C GLN A 341 0.92 2.67 -15.56
N TYR A 342 1.24 3.59 -14.64
CA TYR A 342 2.47 4.39 -14.71
C TYR A 342 3.70 3.53 -14.49
N LYS A 343 3.67 2.63 -13.53
CA LYS A 343 4.74 1.67 -13.27
C LYS A 343 5.04 0.81 -14.52
N ALA A 344 4.00 0.33 -15.20
CA ALA A 344 4.12 -0.42 -16.46
C ALA A 344 4.70 0.43 -17.61
N LYS A 345 4.52 1.76 -17.60
CA LYS A 345 5.09 2.70 -18.57
C LYS A 345 6.53 3.13 -18.24
N GLY A 346 7.16 2.54 -17.21
CA GLY A 346 8.53 2.83 -16.82
C GLY A 346 8.67 4.08 -15.92
N TYR A 347 7.59 4.50 -15.27
CA TYR A 347 7.67 5.55 -14.25
C TYR A 347 7.79 4.95 -12.84
N GLU A 348 8.47 5.67 -11.95
CA GLU A 348 8.39 5.48 -10.52
C GLU A 348 7.59 6.65 -9.93
N VAL A 349 6.39 6.37 -9.45
CA VAL A 349 5.58 7.37 -8.76
C VAL A 349 6.21 7.65 -7.41
N ALA A 350 6.87 8.79 -7.28
CA ALA A 350 7.55 9.17 -6.04
C ALA A 350 6.59 9.81 -5.04
N VAL A 351 5.69 10.64 -5.53
CA VAL A 351 4.71 11.36 -4.70
C VAL A 351 3.34 11.35 -5.36
N SER A 352 2.30 11.27 -4.53
CA SER A 352 0.90 11.39 -4.97
C SER A 352 0.13 12.27 -4.00
N PHE A 353 -0.44 13.34 -4.51
CA PHE A 353 -1.31 14.25 -3.77
C PHE A 353 -2.76 14.05 -4.22
N VAL A 354 -3.67 13.90 -3.27
CA VAL A 354 -5.11 13.67 -3.55
C VAL A 354 -5.95 14.69 -2.80
N ASP A 355 -6.59 15.61 -3.49
CA ASP A 355 -7.47 16.64 -2.92
C ASP A 355 -8.95 16.34 -3.28
N TYR A 356 -9.67 15.60 -2.42
CA TYR A 356 -9.22 14.87 -1.25
C TYR A 356 -9.79 13.42 -1.28
N LEU A 357 -9.03 12.48 -0.71
CA LEU A 357 -9.30 11.04 -0.78
C LEU A 357 -10.69 10.63 -0.28
N ALA A 358 -11.22 11.31 0.74
CA ALA A 358 -12.53 10.98 1.30
C ALA A 358 -13.69 11.09 0.28
N MET A 359 -13.49 11.76 -0.86
CA MET A 359 -14.47 11.86 -1.95
C MET A 359 -14.48 10.65 -2.89
N TYR A 360 -13.51 9.74 -2.76
CA TYR A 360 -13.49 8.53 -3.57
C TYR A 360 -14.69 7.64 -3.24
N SER A 361 -15.13 6.87 -4.25
CA SER A 361 -16.12 5.80 -4.03
C SER A 361 -15.64 4.83 -2.95
N LYS A 362 -16.55 4.41 -2.08
CA LYS A 362 -16.32 3.41 -1.05
C LYS A 362 -16.55 1.98 -1.54
N ASP A 363 -16.72 1.80 -2.86
CA ASP A 363 -16.89 0.48 -3.47
C ASP A 363 -15.72 -0.43 -3.11
N GLY A 364 -16.03 -1.61 -2.61
CA GLY A 364 -15.03 -2.59 -2.14
C GLY A 364 -14.43 -2.31 -0.76
N CYS A 365 -14.80 -1.23 -0.08
CA CYS A 365 -14.41 -0.97 1.31
C CYS A 365 -15.28 -1.75 2.30
N ALA A 366 -14.74 -2.01 3.49
CA ALA A 366 -15.46 -2.66 4.58
C ALA A 366 -16.72 -1.87 4.94
N GLN A 367 -17.82 -2.58 5.13
CA GLN A 367 -19.09 -2.01 5.59
C GLN A 367 -19.30 -2.41 7.05
N GLY A 368 -19.54 -1.42 7.90
CA GLY A 368 -19.69 -1.64 9.33
C GLY A 368 -20.36 -0.46 10.02
N SER A 369 -19.78 0.00 11.12
CA SER A 369 -20.25 1.20 11.82
C SER A 369 -19.93 2.48 11.04
N THR A 370 -20.53 3.60 11.45
CA THR A 370 -20.31 4.89 10.80
C THR A 370 -18.82 5.23 10.73
N GLY A 371 -18.30 5.36 9.51
CA GLY A 371 -16.92 5.73 9.21
C GLY A 371 -15.95 4.56 9.01
N ASP A 372 -16.37 3.32 9.16
CA ASP A 372 -15.51 2.15 8.91
C ASP A 372 -15.13 2.06 7.43
N ASP A 373 -16.03 2.40 6.51
CA ASP A 373 -15.79 2.47 5.07
C ASP A 373 -14.71 3.49 4.71
N LEU A 374 -14.75 4.66 5.36
CA LEU A 374 -13.76 5.71 5.15
C LEU A 374 -12.39 5.32 5.74
N GLN A 375 -12.39 4.71 6.93
CA GLN A 375 -11.16 4.20 7.54
C GLN A 375 -10.52 3.11 6.65
N ASP A 376 -11.30 2.16 6.15
CA ASP A 376 -10.83 1.09 5.28
C ASP A 376 -10.29 1.63 3.95
N LEU A 377 -10.93 2.67 3.35
CA LEU A 377 -10.41 3.36 2.18
C LEU A 377 -8.99 3.90 2.43
N PHE A 378 -8.79 4.62 3.54
CA PHE A 378 -7.48 5.17 3.90
C PHE A 378 -6.46 4.05 4.14
N LYS A 379 -6.85 3.00 4.85
CA LYS A 379 -6.01 1.82 5.11
C LYS A 379 -5.53 1.17 3.81
N ARG A 380 -6.43 0.88 2.87
CA ARG A 380 -6.10 0.23 1.58
C ARG A 380 -5.16 1.08 0.73
N VAL A 381 -5.42 2.38 0.66
CA VAL A 381 -4.53 3.30 -0.07
C VAL A 381 -3.15 3.34 0.59
N ARG A 382 -3.09 3.43 1.93
CA ARG A 382 -1.84 3.43 2.68
C ARG A 382 -1.05 2.14 2.50
N GLU A 383 -1.69 0.98 2.61
CA GLU A 383 -1.04 -0.32 2.42
C GLU A 383 -0.32 -0.38 1.07
N TYR A 384 -1.00 0.01 0.00
CA TYR A 384 -0.41 0.03 -1.33
C TYR A 384 0.71 1.09 -1.45
N THR A 385 0.45 2.34 -1.09
CA THR A 385 1.42 3.43 -1.28
C THR A 385 2.66 3.26 -0.40
N SER A 386 2.52 2.69 0.79
CA SER A 386 3.66 2.35 1.65
C SER A 386 4.50 1.21 1.07
N ALA A 387 3.87 0.15 0.54
CA ALA A 387 4.55 -0.95 -0.12
C ALA A 387 5.35 -0.49 -1.35
N GLU A 388 4.75 0.38 -2.17
CA GLU A 388 5.35 0.94 -3.38
C GLU A 388 6.27 2.16 -3.09
N LYS A 389 6.51 2.50 -1.81
CA LYS A 389 7.34 3.62 -1.40
C LYS A 389 6.91 4.96 -2.01
N ILE A 390 5.60 5.19 -2.13
CA ILE A 390 5.02 6.45 -2.60
C ILE A 390 4.73 7.34 -1.39
N LEU A 391 5.24 8.59 -1.40
CA LEU A 391 4.77 9.58 -0.44
C LEU A 391 3.34 9.99 -0.83
N GLN A 392 2.36 9.53 -0.06
CA GLN A 392 0.96 9.87 -0.23
C GLN A 392 0.59 11.05 0.66
N VAL A 393 0.00 12.09 0.09
CA VAL A 393 -0.54 13.22 0.84
C VAL A 393 -2.01 13.43 0.47
N THR A 394 -2.86 13.54 1.47
CA THR A 394 -4.26 13.89 1.24
C THR A 394 -4.73 14.94 2.23
N ALA A 395 -5.83 15.58 1.91
CA ALA A 395 -6.47 16.51 2.82
C ALA A 395 -7.75 15.91 3.40
N HIS A 396 -8.20 16.42 4.55
CA HIS A 396 -9.48 16.03 5.13
C HIS A 396 -10.21 17.23 5.75
N GLN A 397 -11.53 17.15 5.73
CA GLN A 397 -12.36 18.18 6.34
C GLN A 397 -12.62 17.88 7.83
N LEU A 398 -12.54 18.92 8.65
CA LEU A 398 -12.94 18.83 10.04
C LEU A 398 -14.47 18.85 10.18
N SER A 399 -14.97 18.21 11.23
CA SER A 399 -16.38 17.98 11.51
C SER A 399 -17.13 19.26 11.88
N THR A 400 -18.47 19.14 11.99
CA THR A 400 -19.32 20.21 12.49
C THR A 400 -18.98 20.60 13.92
N GLN A 401 -18.58 19.64 14.76
CA GLN A 401 -18.15 19.90 16.14
C GLN A 401 -16.92 20.82 16.15
N ALA A 402 -15.94 20.63 15.26
CA ALA A 402 -14.81 21.55 15.13
C ALA A 402 -15.24 22.98 14.74
N LYS A 403 -16.33 23.15 13.96
CA LYS A 403 -16.89 24.49 13.68
C LYS A 403 -17.46 25.15 14.92
N GLU A 404 -18.08 24.38 15.81
CA GLU A 404 -18.61 24.86 17.08
C GLU A 404 -17.49 25.30 18.01
N GLU A 405 -16.41 24.48 18.12
CA GLU A 405 -15.22 24.86 18.87
C GLU A 405 -14.61 26.17 18.37
N LYS A 406 -14.50 26.36 17.05
CA LYS A 406 -14.01 27.63 16.47
C LYS A 406 -14.86 28.81 16.82
N ARG A 407 -16.19 28.65 16.95
CA ARG A 407 -17.09 29.73 17.35
C ARG A 407 -16.95 30.08 18.82
N MET A 408 -16.76 29.07 19.67
CA MET A 408 -16.62 29.27 21.11
C MET A 408 -15.26 29.84 21.51
N ASN A 409 -14.19 29.32 20.91
CA ASN A 409 -12.81 29.65 21.26
C ASN A 409 -11.96 29.93 20.00
N PRO A 410 -12.21 31.04 19.28
CA PRO A 410 -11.55 31.28 17.97
C PRO A 410 -10.03 31.38 18.06
N THR A 411 -9.47 31.88 19.16
CA THR A 411 -8.02 32.06 19.38
C THR A 411 -7.31 30.78 19.81
N LYS A 412 -8.03 29.82 20.44
CA LYS A 412 -7.46 28.53 20.87
C LYS A 412 -7.84 27.38 19.93
N PHE A 413 -8.79 27.61 19.02
CA PHE A 413 -9.40 26.59 18.18
C PHE A 413 -8.40 25.62 17.57
N ILE A 414 -7.42 26.15 16.84
CA ILE A 414 -6.49 25.28 16.10
C ILE A 414 -5.62 24.44 17.03
N ARG A 415 -5.32 24.95 18.23
CA ARG A 415 -4.49 24.28 19.24
C ARG A 415 -5.19 23.11 19.90
N ASP A 416 -6.54 23.17 19.97
CA ASP A 416 -7.37 22.15 20.59
C ASP A 416 -7.78 21.02 19.62
N MET A 417 -7.37 21.12 18.33
CA MET A 417 -7.73 20.13 17.31
C MET A 417 -6.94 18.82 17.39
N PRO A 418 -5.61 18.81 17.66
CA PRO A 418 -4.84 17.56 17.71
C PRO A 418 -5.39 16.57 18.73
N GLY A 419 -5.55 15.31 18.31
CA GLY A 419 -6.03 14.22 19.19
C GLY A 419 -7.51 14.26 19.54
N GLY A 420 -8.27 15.26 19.10
CA GLY A 420 -9.69 15.41 19.42
C GLY A 420 -10.65 14.55 18.56
N GLY A 421 -10.16 13.89 17.52
CA GLY A 421 -10.98 13.07 16.63
C GLY A 421 -12.03 13.86 15.83
N TYR A 422 -11.75 15.12 15.52
CA TYR A 422 -12.68 16.05 14.86
C TYR A 422 -12.76 15.87 13.34
N TYR A 423 -12.48 14.68 12.80
CA TYR A 423 -12.55 14.40 11.37
C TYR A 423 -14.00 14.21 10.91
N GLN A 424 -14.34 14.75 9.74
CA GLN A 424 -15.66 14.55 9.16
C GLN A 424 -15.83 13.09 8.70
N GLY A 425 -16.87 12.43 9.20
CA GLY A 425 -17.25 11.09 8.78
C GLY A 425 -16.51 9.93 9.45
N CYS A 426 -15.32 10.12 10.03
CA CYS A 426 -14.61 9.07 10.75
C CYS A 426 -13.70 9.63 11.85
N LYS A 427 -13.95 9.30 13.10
CA LYS A 427 -13.16 9.82 14.24
C LYS A 427 -11.75 9.24 14.38
N LYS A 428 -11.44 8.16 13.65
CA LYS A 428 -10.19 7.37 13.78
C LYS A 428 -9.25 7.50 12.59
N LEU A 429 -9.39 8.52 11.74
CA LEU A 429 -8.54 8.67 10.56
C LEU A 429 -7.07 8.84 10.89
N ASP A 430 -6.75 9.42 12.03
CA ASP A 430 -5.39 9.54 12.53
C ASP A 430 -4.68 8.18 12.68
N THR A 431 -5.42 7.09 12.88
CA THR A 431 -4.82 5.76 12.99
C THR A 431 -4.21 5.27 11.67
N GLU A 432 -4.72 5.76 10.54
CA GLU A 432 -4.33 5.32 9.21
C GLU A 432 -3.28 6.21 8.54
N VAL A 433 -2.78 7.25 9.20
CA VAL A 433 -1.78 8.16 8.65
C VAL A 433 -0.49 8.14 9.47
N ASP A 434 0.63 8.50 8.85
CA ASP A 434 1.93 8.53 9.51
C ASP A 434 2.20 9.88 10.14
N TRP A 435 1.76 10.96 9.48
CA TRP A 435 1.82 12.30 10.03
C TRP A 435 0.60 13.12 9.63
N GLU A 436 0.28 14.10 10.47
CA GLU A 436 -0.77 15.06 10.20
C GLU A 436 -0.47 16.43 10.78
N PHE A 437 -1.04 17.44 10.15
CA PHE A 437 -1.12 18.78 10.72
C PHE A 437 -2.47 19.44 10.38
N TYR A 438 -2.77 20.49 11.10
CA TYR A 438 -4.02 21.24 10.97
C TYR A 438 -3.72 22.63 10.46
N VAL A 439 -4.62 23.13 9.60
CA VAL A 439 -4.52 24.47 9.00
C VAL A 439 -5.78 25.27 9.32
N ASN A 440 -5.59 26.50 9.75
CA ASN A 440 -6.69 27.45 10.00
C ASN A 440 -6.38 28.80 9.36
N LYS A 441 -7.39 29.43 8.77
CA LYS A 441 -7.31 30.79 8.25
C LYS A 441 -7.97 31.76 9.20
N GLN A 442 -7.23 32.79 9.60
CA GLN A 442 -7.70 33.86 10.48
C GLN A 442 -7.56 35.24 9.81
N VAL A 443 -8.51 36.11 10.08
CA VAL A 443 -8.43 37.52 9.67
C VAL A 443 -8.35 38.37 10.94
N VAL A 444 -7.24 39.08 11.09
CA VAL A 444 -6.99 39.95 12.25
C VAL A 444 -6.52 41.32 11.73
N ASN A 445 -7.18 42.38 12.16
CA ASN A 445 -6.83 43.78 11.80
C ASN A 445 -6.60 43.97 10.28
N ASN A 446 -7.51 43.48 9.45
CA ASN A 446 -7.44 43.51 7.99
C ASN A 446 -6.27 42.70 7.36
N GLY A 447 -5.50 41.96 8.15
CA GLY A 447 -4.51 40.98 7.67
C GLY A 447 -5.09 39.57 7.68
N THR A 448 -4.77 38.78 6.66
CA THR A 448 -5.12 37.36 6.61
C THR A 448 -3.88 36.54 6.94
N TYR A 449 -4.06 35.57 7.83
CA TYR A 449 -2.99 34.70 8.32
C TYR A 449 -3.41 33.23 8.22
N LEU A 450 -2.43 32.35 8.03
CA LEU A 450 -2.57 30.92 8.15
C LEU A 450 -1.85 30.44 9.40
N GLU A 451 -2.56 29.67 10.20
CA GLU A 451 -2.06 29.00 11.39
C GLU A 451 -1.85 27.54 11.06
N TYR A 452 -0.73 26.98 11.48
CA TYR A 452 -0.42 25.57 11.35
C TYR A 452 -0.08 24.98 12.71
N ILE A 453 -0.64 23.82 13.01
CA ILE A 453 -0.29 23.06 14.20
C ILE A 453 -0.03 21.61 13.89
N TRP A 454 0.98 21.08 14.55
CA TRP A 454 1.32 19.67 14.49
C TRP A 454 0.27 18.80 15.19
N GLY A 455 -0.12 17.71 14.56
CA GLY A 455 -1.02 16.72 15.16
C GLY A 455 -0.25 15.47 15.57
N LYS A 456 0.34 14.79 14.61
CA LYS A 456 0.97 13.49 14.82
C LYS A 456 2.12 13.26 13.83
N HIS A 457 3.12 12.48 14.27
CA HIS A 457 4.14 11.90 13.38
C HIS A 457 4.67 10.59 13.99
N ARG A 458 4.49 9.46 13.30
CA ARG A 458 4.87 8.12 13.81
C ARG A 458 6.36 7.87 13.79
N GLY A 459 7.10 8.40 12.81
CA GLY A 459 8.50 8.11 12.54
C GLY A 459 9.50 8.98 13.29
N VAL A 460 9.07 9.87 14.19
CA VAL A 460 9.95 10.80 14.87
C VAL A 460 10.67 10.12 16.03
N VAL A 461 11.98 10.02 15.93
CA VAL A 461 12.85 9.51 17.01
C VAL A 461 12.97 10.52 18.15
N GLU A 462 13.01 11.82 17.81
CA GLU A 462 13.05 12.91 18.78
C GLU A 462 11.77 13.74 18.66
N PRO A 463 11.10 14.06 19.78
CA PRO A 463 9.89 14.86 19.75
C PRO A 463 10.17 16.26 19.20
N THR A 464 9.26 16.77 18.39
CA THR A 464 9.30 18.17 17.93
C THR A 464 9.27 19.09 19.16
N PRO A 465 10.21 20.05 19.27
CA PRO A 465 10.18 21.05 20.34
C PRO A 465 8.84 21.80 20.35
N GLU A 466 8.30 22.09 21.53
CA GLU A 466 7.01 22.78 21.67
C GLU A 466 6.94 24.08 20.87
N ALA A 467 8.02 24.86 20.86
CA ALA A 467 8.13 26.11 20.09
C ALA A 467 7.96 25.92 18.57
N HIS A 468 8.14 24.67 18.06
CA HIS A 468 8.00 24.38 16.64
C HIS A 468 6.68 23.68 16.30
N LYS A 469 5.84 23.36 17.28
CA LYS A 469 4.56 22.66 17.05
C LYS A 469 3.46 23.57 16.52
N TYR A 470 3.62 24.85 16.60
CA TYR A 470 2.67 25.85 16.13
C TYR A 470 3.40 27.00 15.46
N PHE A 471 2.92 27.45 14.33
CA PHE A 471 3.42 28.66 13.68
C PHE A 471 2.33 29.35 12.89
N VAL A 472 2.50 30.65 12.67
CA VAL A 472 1.61 31.51 11.92
C VAL A 472 2.36 32.24 10.84
N MET A 473 1.74 32.34 9.68
CA MET A 473 2.32 33.03 8.54
C MET A 473 1.31 33.94 7.89
N ARG A 474 1.77 34.93 7.19
CA ARG A 474 0.93 35.82 6.41
C ARG A 474 0.37 35.06 5.19
N TYR A 475 -0.89 35.31 4.90
CA TYR A 475 -1.57 34.77 3.74
C TYR A 475 -1.72 35.89 2.68
N LEU A 476 -1.17 35.67 1.49
CA LEU A 476 -1.36 36.54 0.35
C LEU A 476 -2.60 36.13 -0.41
N ASP A 477 -3.61 37.01 -0.37
CA ASP A 477 -4.83 36.83 -1.12
C ASP A 477 -4.80 37.76 -2.35
N ASN A 478 -4.88 37.20 -3.54
CA ASN A 478 -4.96 37.93 -4.80
C ASN A 478 -6.38 38.10 -5.31
N HIS A 479 -7.37 37.96 -4.43
CA HIS A 479 -8.81 37.98 -4.69
C HIS A 479 -9.36 36.76 -5.44
N MET A 480 -8.51 35.89 -5.98
CA MET A 480 -8.91 34.66 -6.68
C MET A 480 -8.42 33.40 -5.97
N TYR A 481 -7.18 33.39 -5.54
CA TYR A 481 -6.52 32.24 -4.93
C TYR A 481 -5.71 32.70 -3.73
N GLY A 482 -6.05 32.21 -2.58
CA GLY A 482 -5.22 32.43 -1.41
C GLY A 482 -4.07 31.45 -1.40
N ILE A 483 -2.86 31.94 -1.27
CA ILE A 483 -1.68 31.10 -1.10
C ILE A 483 -0.87 31.55 0.10
N PRO A 484 -0.15 30.66 0.77
CA PRO A 484 0.78 31.05 1.82
C PRO A 484 1.90 31.90 1.23
N TYR A 485 2.20 33.02 1.90
CA TYR A 485 3.41 33.79 1.61
C TYR A 485 4.61 32.97 2.07
N ASP A 486 5.62 32.89 1.24
CA ASP A 486 6.79 32.10 1.58
C ASP A 486 7.65 32.71 2.67
N LEU A 487 8.20 31.91 3.27
CA LEU A 487 8.71 31.57 4.51
C LEU A 487 10.17 31.28 4.60
N ASP A 488 10.93 31.65 3.70
CA ASP A 488 12.35 31.91 3.94
C ASP A 488 12.56 32.99 5.00
N LEU A 489 11.48 33.60 5.44
CA LEU A 489 11.43 34.43 6.62
C LEU A 489 11.39 33.57 7.86
N ASP A 490 12.39 33.72 8.74
CA ASP A 490 12.41 33.08 10.06
C ASP A 490 11.40 33.71 11.04
N GLU A 491 10.52 34.60 10.56
CA GLU A 491 9.57 35.33 11.39
C GLU A 491 8.32 34.50 11.66
N ASP A 492 8.09 34.13 12.92
CA ASP A 492 6.82 33.64 13.39
C ASP A 492 5.87 34.82 13.65
N LEU A 493 4.71 34.80 13.00
CA LEU A 493 3.67 35.82 13.14
C LEU A 493 2.57 35.44 14.14
N SER A 494 2.80 34.49 15.03
CA SER A 494 1.84 34.04 16.03
C SER A 494 1.30 35.18 16.89
N TYR A 495 2.15 36.15 17.24
CA TYR A 495 1.77 37.37 17.98
C TYR A 495 0.71 38.21 17.26
N LYS A 496 0.60 38.14 15.95
CA LYS A 496 -0.45 38.84 15.18
C LYS A 496 -1.83 38.27 15.39
N VAL A 497 -1.91 36.97 15.61
CA VAL A 497 -3.16 36.22 15.73
C VAL A 497 -3.59 36.11 17.19
N VAL A 498 -2.65 35.81 18.07
CA VAL A 498 -2.95 35.55 19.50
C VAL A 498 -2.94 36.83 20.34
N GLY A 499 -2.36 37.90 19.81
CA GLY A 499 -2.15 39.16 20.52
C GLY A 499 -0.90 39.11 21.40
N GLY A 500 0.08 39.94 21.13
CA GLY A 500 1.35 39.96 21.86
C GLY A 500 2.37 40.86 21.20
N ARG A 501 3.59 40.91 21.73
CA ARG A 501 4.71 41.60 21.11
C ARG A 501 5.60 40.60 20.40
N PRO A 502 6.23 40.98 19.26
CA PRO A 502 7.20 40.12 18.61
C PRO A 502 8.35 39.83 19.58
N ASN A 503 8.75 38.55 19.69
CA ASN A 503 9.95 38.19 20.41
C ASN A 503 11.18 38.75 19.68
N SER A 504 11.99 39.53 20.37
CA SER A 504 13.17 40.20 19.82
C SER A 504 14.36 39.26 19.52
N GLU A 505 14.23 37.93 19.76
CA GLU A 505 15.33 36.98 19.68
C GLU A 505 15.05 35.77 18.78
N GLY A 506 14.34 35.92 17.67
CA GLY A 506 14.25 34.87 16.63
C GLY A 506 13.68 33.49 17.05
N GLY A 507 13.18 33.36 18.26
CA GLY A 507 12.45 32.19 18.76
C GLY A 507 10.97 32.46 18.69
N GLY A 508 10.20 31.60 18.03
CA GLY A 508 8.73 31.67 18.05
C GLY A 508 8.21 31.68 19.49
N ALA A 509 7.06 32.36 19.71
CA ALA A 509 6.40 32.36 21.01
C ALA A 509 6.23 30.93 21.54
N THR A 510 6.65 30.71 22.77
CA THR A 510 6.41 29.42 23.45
C THR A 510 4.94 29.27 23.78
N TRP A 511 4.47 28.05 24.08
CA TRP A 511 3.11 27.82 24.51
C TRP A 511 2.76 28.63 25.76
N ASP A 512 3.70 28.77 26.69
CA ASP A 512 3.55 29.57 27.92
C ASP A 512 3.41 31.06 27.61
N ASP A 513 4.14 31.58 26.63
CA ASP A 513 4.00 32.97 26.18
C ASP A 513 2.63 33.24 25.56
N ILE A 514 2.10 32.26 24.80
CA ILE A 514 0.80 32.34 24.15
C ILE A 514 -0.33 32.23 25.16
N GLU A 515 -0.24 31.38 26.18
CA GLU A 515 -1.23 31.27 27.25
C GLU A 515 -1.28 32.49 28.14
N ASN A 516 -0.14 33.09 28.47
CA ASN A 516 -0.07 34.31 29.27
C ASN A 516 -0.59 35.57 28.55
N ILE A 517 -0.63 35.54 27.21
CA ILE A 517 -1.18 36.65 26.40
C ILE A 517 -2.71 36.50 26.23
N ALA A 518 -3.25 35.29 26.34
CA ALA A 518 -4.69 34.99 26.19
C ALA A 518 -5.47 35.09 27.51
N ALA A 519 -4.79 35.25 28.66
CA ALA A 519 -5.37 35.55 29.97
C ALA A 519 -5.41 37.05 30.25
#